data_be356580b7c5657bdc5802bb14cf0419
#
_entry.id   be356580b7c5657bdc5802bb14cf0419
#
_cell.length_a   1.000
_cell.length_b   1.000
_cell.length_c   1.000
_cell.angle_alpha   90.00
_cell.angle_beta   90.00
_cell.angle_gamma   90.00
#
_symmetry.space_group_name_H-M   'P 1'
#
loop_
_entity.id
_entity.type
_entity.pdbx_description
1 polymer ?
#
loop_
_entity_poly.entity_id
_entity_poly.type
_entity_poly.pdbx_seq_one_letter_code
_entity_poly.pdbx_strand_id
1 'polypeptide(L)'
;MARIAGVNIPTNKRVEIALTYIHGIGRTKAVEITKKLGIEPARRVQDLSDQEVLHLREAIDADHMVEGDLRRQTAMNIKRLMDLACYRGLRHRKGLPVRGQRTHTNARTRKGKAKPIAGKKK
;
A
#
# COMPACT_ATOMS: atom_id res chain seq x y z
N MET A 1 -18.00 -5.91 11.67
CA MET A 1 -16.97 -5.34 10.81
C MET A 1 -17.07 -5.86 9.39
N ALA A 2 -16.90 -5.00 8.44
CA ALA A 2 -16.83 -5.43 7.04
C ALA A 2 -15.43 -5.90 6.70
N ARG A 3 -15.35 -6.98 5.93
CA ARG A 3 -14.07 -7.52 5.48
C ARG A 3 -14.01 -7.49 3.96
N ILE A 4 -13.06 -6.75 3.42
CA ILE A 4 -12.88 -6.60 1.97
C ILE A 4 -11.43 -6.88 1.62
N ALA A 5 -11.21 -7.69 0.59
CA ALA A 5 -9.87 -8.09 0.14
C ALA A 5 -9.02 -8.69 1.27
N GLY A 6 -9.66 -9.37 2.21
CA GLY A 6 -8.97 -9.95 3.35
C GLY A 6 -8.64 -8.98 4.48
N VAL A 7 -9.09 -7.75 4.38
CA VAL A 7 -8.82 -6.70 5.38
C VAL A 7 -10.10 -6.33 6.12
N ASN A 8 -10.01 -6.26 7.44
CA ASN A 8 -11.11 -5.76 8.26
C ASN A 8 -11.08 -4.24 8.23
N ILE A 9 -12.07 -3.64 7.59
CA ILE A 9 -12.15 -2.17 7.52
C ILE A 9 -12.95 -1.62 8.69
N PRO A 10 -12.58 -0.43 9.19
CA PRO A 10 -13.31 0.16 10.32
C PRO A 10 -14.74 0.52 9.93
N THR A 11 -15.69 0.21 10.82
CA THR A 11 -17.10 0.44 10.56
C THR A 11 -17.54 1.87 10.89
N ASN A 12 -16.78 2.57 11.73
CA ASN A 12 -17.11 3.91 12.15
C ASN A 12 -16.53 5.01 11.23
N LYS A 13 -15.87 4.62 10.16
CA LYS A 13 -15.29 5.55 9.19
C LYS A 13 -16.17 5.67 7.96
N ARG A 14 -16.04 6.77 7.23
CA ARG A 14 -16.69 6.91 5.93
C ARG A 14 -16.17 5.86 4.97
N VAL A 15 -17.00 5.43 4.04
CA VAL A 15 -16.63 4.37 3.09
C VAL A 15 -15.35 4.73 2.34
N GLU A 16 -15.24 5.94 1.82
CA GLU A 16 -14.06 6.36 1.06
C GLU A 16 -12.78 6.36 1.89
N ILE A 17 -12.89 6.66 3.19
CA ILE A 17 -11.72 6.64 4.08
C ILE A 17 -11.41 5.20 4.50
N ALA A 18 -12.43 4.41 4.78
CA ALA A 18 -12.25 3.02 5.17
C ALA A 18 -11.58 2.19 4.07
N LEU A 19 -11.90 2.45 2.81
CA LEU A 19 -11.30 1.75 1.69
C LEU A 19 -9.79 2.01 1.57
N THR A 20 -9.31 3.15 2.07
CA THR A 20 -7.87 3.44 2.03
C THR A 20 -7.06 2.56 2.98
N TYR A 21 -7.71 1.81 3.87
CA TYR A 21 -7.03 0.85 4.73
C TYR A 21 -6.57 -0.38 3.96
N ILE A 22 -7.06 -0.55 2.73
CA ILE A 22 -6.65 -1.67 1.86
C ILE A 22 -5.38 -1.26 1.12
N HIS A 23 -4.36 -2.10 1.20
CA HIS A 23 -3.10 -1.84 0.49
C HIS A 23 -3.35 -1.80 -1.03
N GLY A 24 -3.04 -0.70 -1.66
CA GLY A 24 -3.26 -0.50 -3.09
C GLY A 24 -4.40 0.45 -3.41
N ILE A 25 -5.19 0.85 -2.42
CA ILE A 25 -6.27 1.82 -2.59
C ILE A 25 -5.95 3.07 -1.79
N GLY A 26 -5.74 4.17 -2.49
CA GLY A 26 -5.56 5.49 -1.89
C GLY A 26 -6.84 6.29 -1.95
N ARG A 27 -6.78 7.56 -1.58
CA ARG A 27 -7.97 8.43 -1.56
C ARG A 27 -8.64 8.55 -2.93
N THR A 28 -7.85 8.73 -3.96
CA THR A 28 -8.37 8.90 -5.33
C THR A 28 -9.13 7.67 -5.79
N LYS A 29 -8.53 6.50 -5.62
CA LYS A 29 -9.17 5.24 -6.01
C LYS A 29 -10.40 4.96 -5.18
N ALA A 30 -10.37 5.27 -3.89
CA ALA A 30 -11.52 5.10 -3.01
C ALA A 30 -12.70 5.95 -3.48
N VAL A 31 -12.45 7.21 -3.84
CA VAL A 31 -13.48 8.10 -4.36
C VAL A 31 -14.04 7.58 -5.68
N GLU A 32 -13.18 7.11 -6.58
CA GLU A 32 -13.61 6.54 -7.85
C GLU A 32 -14.51 5.31 -7.67
N ILE A 33 -14.16 4.44 -6.73
CA ILE A 33 -14.94 3.23 -6.44
C ILE A 33 -16.32 3.61 -5.91
N THR A 34 -16.39 4.51 -4.95
CA THR A 34 -17.68 4.93 -4.37
C THR A 34 -18.55 5.63 -5.40
N LYS A 35 -17.95 6.43 -6.26
CA LYS A 35 -18.67 7.13 -7.33
C LYS A 35 -19.23 6.16 -8.34
N LYS A 36 -18.45 5.18 -8.74
CA LYS A 36 -18.85 4.16 -9.72
C LYS A 36 -20.03 3.34 -9.22
N LEU A 37 -20.08 3.05 -7.92
CA LEU A 37 -21.15 2.25 -7.33
C LEU A 37 -22.34 3.10 -6.84
N GLY A 38 -22.25 4.41 -6.95
CA GLY A 38 -23.33 5.29 -6.52
C GLY A 38 -23.49 5.38 -5.00
N ILE A 39 -22.44 5.08 -4.25
CA ILE A 39 -22.44 5.18 -2.80
C ILE A 39 -22.13 6.62 -2.41
N GLU A 40 -22.95 7.18 -1.52
CA GLU A 40 -22.74 8.54 -1.04
C GLU A 40 -21.43 8.63 -0.25
N PRO A 41 -20.56 9.62 -0.52
CA PRO A 41 -19.27 9.72 0.16
C PRO A 41 -19.37 9.85 1.68
N ALA A 42 -20.44 10.46 2.17
CA ALA A 42 -20.63 10.68 3.61
C ALA A 42 -21.10 9.45 4.37
N ARG A 43 -21.49 8.39 3.66
CA ARG A 43 -21.96 7.16 4.32
C ARG A 43 -20.83 6.47 5.05
N ARG A 44 -21.16 5.94 6.22
CA ARG A 44 -20.21 5.16 7.01
C ARG A 44 -20.35 3.68 6.67
N VAL A 45 -19.29 2.93 6.91
CA VAL A 45 -19.28 1.49 6.60
C VAL A 45 -20.38 0.74 7.34
N GLN A 46 -20.65 1.12 8.58
CA GLN A 46 -21.69 0.47 9.37
C GLN A 46 -23.11 0.63 8.79
N ASP A 47 -23.31 1.63 7.95
CA ASP A 47 -24.60 1.93 7.31
C ASP A 47 -24.78 1.21 5.98
N LEU A 48 -23.77 0.46 5.54
CA LEU A 48 -23.84 -0.27 4.28
C LEU A 48 -24.62 -1.59 4.45
N SER A 49 -25.43 -1.91 3.44
CA SER A 49 -26.08 -3.21 3.39
C SER A 49 -25.08 -4.28 2.94
N ASP A 50 -25.41 -5.55 3.20
CA ASP A 50 -24.56 -6.67 2.76
C ASP A 50 -24.38 -6.67 1.24
N GLN A 51 -25.41 -6.27 0.50
CA GLN A 51 -25.36 -6.20 -0.95
C GLN A 51 -24.40 -5.11 -1.41
N GLU A 52 -24.39 -3.96 -0.74
CA GLU A 52 -23.46 -2.89 -1.05
C GLU A 52 -22.00 -3.30 -0.78
N VAL A 53 -21.78 -4.02 0.32
CA VAL A 53 -20.45 -4.56 0.63
C VAL A 53 -20.00 -5.55 -0.43
N LEU A 54 -20.91 -6.39 -0.89
CA LEU A 54 -20.63 -7.35 -1.96
C LEU A 54 -20.24 -6.63 -3.25
N HIS A 55 -20.97 -5.57 -3.60
CA HIS A 55 -20.65 -4.77 -4.79
C HIS A 55 -19.26 -4.12 -4.69
N LEU A 56 -18.89 -3.67 -3.48
CA LEU A 56 -17.55 -3.13 -3.25
C LEU A 56 -16.47 -4.18 -3.48
N ARG A 57 -16.69 -5.39 -2.95
CA ARG A 57 -15.74 -6.49 -3.15
C ARG A 57 -15.57 -6.82 -4.63
N GLU A 58 -16.68 -6.92 -5.34
CA GLU A 58 -16.64 -7.24 -6.77
C GLU A 58 -15.93 -6.17 -7.58
N ALA A 59 -16.19 -4.89 -7.30
CA ALA A 59 -15.56 -3.79 -8.00
C ALA A 59 -14.04 -3.76 -7.76
N ILE A 60 -13.62 -4.03 -6.54
CA ILE A 60 -12.20 -4.05 -6.19
C ILE A 60 -11.52 -5.23 -6.87
N ASP A 61 -12.12 -6.41 -6.83
CA ASP A 61 -11.54 -7.60 -7.43
C ASP A 61 -11.42 -7.47 -8.96
N ALA A 62 -12.39 -6.79 -9.59
CA ALA A 62 -12.40 -6.67 -11.04
C ALA A 62 -11.39 -5.66 -11.58
N ASP A 63 -11.23 -4.52 -10.90
CA ASP A 63 -10.50 -3.38 -11.47
C ASP A 63 -9.20 -3.03 -10.77
N HIS A 64 -8.94 -3.60 -9.58
CA HIS A 64 -7.80 -3.17 -8.77
C HIS A 64 -6.98 -4.36 -8.28
N MET A 65 -5.67 -4.20 -8.35
CA MET A 65 -4.74 -5.15 -7.73
C MET A 65 -4.42 -4.62 -6.33
N VAL A 66 -4.76 -5.39 -5.31
CA VAL A 66 -4.64 -4.95 -3.92
C VAL A 66 -4.04 -6.02 -3.03
N GLU A 67 -3.63 -5.63 -1.84
CA GLU A 67 -3.14 -6.50 -0.76
C GLU A 67 -2.06 -7.49 -1.22
N GLY A 68 -2.25 -8.77 -0.96
CA GLY A 68 -1.25 -9.78 -1.25
C GLY A 68 -0.81 -9.82 -2.71
N ASP A 69 -1.74 -9.64 -3.64
CA ASP A 69 -1.42 -9.64 -5.07
C ASP A 69 -0.53 -8.45 -5.43
N LEU A 70 -0.83 -7.28 -4.90
CA LEU A 70 -0.03 -6.09 -5.13
C LEU A 70 1.35 -6.23 -4.49
N ARG A 71 1.41 -6.73 -3.27
CA ARG A 71 2.69 -6.97 -2.59
C ARG A 71 3.55 -7.95 -3.35
N ARG A 72 2.94 -9.00 -3.87
CA ARG A 72 3.64 -10.00 -4.69
C ARG A 72 4.19 -9.38 -5.97
N GLN A 73 3.41 -8.56 -6.64
CA GLN A 73 3.86 -7.90 -7.86
C GLN A 73 5.01 -6.93 -7.58
N THR A 74 4.91 -6.17 -6.50
CA THR A 74 5.99 -5.26 -6.10
C THR A 74 7.28 -6.03 -5.83
N ALA A 75 7.18 -7.13 -5.11
CA ALA A 75 8.33 -7.98 -4.81
C ALA A 75 8.94 -8.56 -6.09
N MET A 76 8.10 -9.00 -7.03
CA MET A 76 8.56 -9.52 -8.32
C MET A 76 9.25 -8.45 -9.14
N ASN A 77 8.73 -7.23 -9.15
CA ASN A 77 9.34 -6.13 -9.87
C ASN A 77 10.72 -5.79 -9.30
N ILE A 78 10.85 -5.78 -7.99
CA ILE A 78 12.14 -5.55 -7.33
C ILE A 78 13.11 -6.67 -7.65
N LYS A 79 12.66 -7.91 -7.58
CA LYS A 79 13.48 -9.07 -7.91
C LYS A 79 13.97 -9.01 -9.35
N ARG A 80 13.09 -8.61 -10.28
CA ARG A 80 13.48 -8.46 -11.67
C ARG A 80 14.60 -7.44 -11.85
N LEU A 81 14.52 -6.31 -11.14
CA LEU A 81 15.56 -5.30 -11.19
C LEU A 81 16.89 -5.85 -10.64
N MET A 82 16.82 -6.63 -9.57
CA MET A 82 18.01 -7.25 -8.98
C MET A 82 18.62 -8.29 -9.91
N ASP A 83 17.79 -9.10 -10.57
CA ASP A 83 18.26 -10.12 -11.52
C ASP A 83 18.90 -9.49 -12.76
N LEU A 84 18.42 -8.33 -13.19
CA LEU A 84 19.00 -7.60 -14.31
C LEU A 84 20.31 -6.91 -13.94
N ALA A 85 20.61 -6.83 -12.65
CA ALA A 85 21.82 -6.18 -12.14
C ALA A 85 21.97 -4.71 -12.60
N CYS A 86 20.87 -4.04 -12.84
CA CYS A 86 20.88 -2.61 -13.17
C CYS A 86 21.17 -1.78 -11.92
N TYR A 87 21.41 -0.48 -12.08
CA TYR A 87 21.70 0.38 -10.95
C TYR A 87 20.60 0.33 -9.88
N ARG A 88 19.34 0.43 -10.31
CA ARG A 88 18.21 0.36 -9.37
C ARG A 88 18.18 -0.96 -8.60
N GLY A 89 18.44 -2.05 -9.28
CA GLY A 89 18.48 -3.37 -8.65
C GLY A 89 19.60 -3.49 -7.63
N LEU A 90 20.77 -2.95 -7.95
CA LEU A 90 21.88 -2.94 -7.00
C LEU A 90 21.56 -2.12 -5.75
N ARG A 91 20.84 -1.02 -5.89
CA ARG A 91 20.41 -0.20 -4.75
C ARG A 91 19.44 -0.98 -3.87
N HIS A 92 18.51 -1.72 -4.46
CA HIS A 92 17.60 -2.58 -3.70
C HIS A 92 18.35 -3.69 -2.96
N ARG A 93 19.33 -4.30 -3.63
CA ARG A 93 20.12 -5.38 -3.04
C ARG A 93 20.89 -4.91 -1.81
N LYS A 94 21.41 -3.70 -1.86
CA LYS A 94 22.17 -3.12 -0.75
C LYS A 94 21.30 -2.41 0.30
N GLY A 95 19.99 -2.33 0.07
CA GLY A 95 19.10 -1.62 0.98
C GLY A 95 19.29 -0.12 1.00
N LEU A 96 19.72 0.45 -0.11
CA LEU A 96 19.97 1.88 -0.23
C LEU A 96 18.86 2.58 -1.02
N PRO A 97 18.71 3.91 -0.87
CA PRO A 97 17.72 4.65 -1.66
C PRO A 97 17.96 4.49 -3.15
N VAL A 98 16.88 4.33 -3.92
CA VAL A 98 16.97 4.06 -5.35
C VAL A 98 16.74 5.31 -6.22
N ARG A 99 16.31 6.41 -5.64
CA ARG A 99 15.98 7.62 -6.38
C ARG A 99 17.00 8.76 -6.20
N GLY A 100 18.24 8.41 -5.98
CA GLY A 100 19.32 9.39 -5.91
C GLY A 100 19.37 10.22 -4.63
N GLN A 101 18.70 9.77 -3.58
CA GLN A 101 18.75 10.48 -2.30
C GLN A 101 20.14 10.37 -1.67
N ARG A 102 20.45 11.33 -0.84
CA ARG A 102 21.72 11.33 -0.12
C ARG A 102 21.77 10.18 0.87
N THR A 103 22.89 9.50 0.94
CA THR A 103 23.07 8.38 1.88
C THR A 103 23.98 8.75 3.05
N HIS A 104 24.76 9.81 2.88
CA HIS A 104 25.74 10.21 3.89
C HIS A 104 25.12 10.77 5.16
N THR A 105 23.99 11.45 5.05
CA THR A 105 23.35 12.10 6.22
C THR A 105 21.98 11.50 6.59
N ASN A 106 21.14 11.24 5.61
CA ASN A 106 19.76 10.83 5.82
C ASN A 106 19.52 9.41 5.26
N ALA A 107 18.35 9.15 4.73
CA ALA A 107 17.95 7.87 4.16
C ALA A 107 17.66 6.80 5.21
N ARG A 108 17.15 7.22 6.37
CA ARG A 108 16.89 6.28 7.46
C ARG A 108 15.75 5.30 7.17
N THR A 109 14.78 5.69 6.34
CA THR A 109 13.67 4.80 5.98
C THR A 109 14.17 3.52 5.31
N ARG A 110 15.15 3.63 4.43
CA ARG A 110 15.74 2.46 3.75
C ARG A 110 16.85 1.79 4.56
N LYS A 111 17.67 2.59 5.21
CA LYS A 111 18.83 2.10 5.96
C LYS A 111 18.50 1.66 7.38
N GLY A 112 17.33 2.05 7.87
CA GLY A 112 16.94 1.80 9.24
C GLY A 112 17.49 2.84 10.20
N LYS A 113 17.30 2.61 11.47
CA LYS A 113 17.78 3.55 12.49
C LYS A 113 19.30 3.64 12.49
N ALA A 114 19.82 4.83 12.81
CA ALA A 114 21.24 5.02 12.94
C ALA A 114 21.76 4.19 14.12
N LYS A 115 22.81 3.42 13.87
CA LYS A 115 23.44 2.59 14.89
C LYS A 115 24.91 2.95 14.99
N PRO A 116 25.41 3.29 16.19
CA PRO A 116 26.84 3.51 16.33
C PRO A 116 27.61 2.21 16.13
N ILE A 117 28.81 2.32 15.56
CA ILE A 117 29.67 1.16 15.34
C ILE A 117 30.38 0.86 16.66
N ALA A 118 30.20 -0.35 17.16
CA ALA A 118 30.81 -0.75 18.42
C ALA A 118 32.33 -0.70 18.34
N GLY A 119 32.96 -0.12 19.36
CA GLY A 119 34.40 -0.03 19.44
C GLY A 119 35.00 1.13 18.65
N LYS A 120 34.22 1.82 17.87
CA LYS A 120 34.71 2.94 17.07
C LYS A 120 34.56 4.24 17.84
N LYS A 121 35.53 4.55 18.62
CA LYS A 121 35.52 5.73 19.46
C LYS A 121 36.47 6.79 18.93
N LYS A 122 36.23 8.00 19.36
CA LYS A 122 37.09 9.14 19.06
C LYS A 122 37.74 9.62 20.31
#